data_659fcf1fa8373dc40fff9df753db8af7
#
_entry.id   659fcf1fa8373dc40fff9df753db8af7
#
_cell.length_a   1.000
_cell.length_b   1.000
_cell.length_c   1.000
_cell.angle_alpha   90.00
_cell.angle_beta   90.00
_cell.angle_gamma   90.00
#
_symmetry.space_group_name_H-M   'P 1'
#
loop_
_entity.id
_entity.type
_entity.pdbx_description
1 polymer ?
#
loop_
_entity_poly.entity_id
_entity_poly.type
_entity_poly.pdbx_seq_one_letter_code
_entity_poly.pdbx_strand_id
1 'polypeptide(L)'
;MVPKEVDYAKIGQRIRKLRQARNLTQAELSTLVSCSNNYMSHIETAQCKVSLSMLLKLSYALDESIEFFLLDTPYARSEAIISREISDKLAKCNPSTLNAVSKMIDTLIEQQNSLSEE
;
A
#
# COMPACT_ATOMS: atom_id res chain seq x y z
N MET A 1 -4.16 14.27 24.34
CA MET A 1 -3.85 13.42 23.18
C MET A 1 -2.46 13.76 22.66
N VAL A 2 -1.58 12.78 22.58
CA VAL A 2 -0.23 12.98 22.05
C VAL A 2 -0.28 12.79 20.53
N PRO A 3 0.16 13.78 19.73
CA PRO A 3 0.20 13.63 18.29
C PRO A 3 1.15 12.49 17.92
N LYS A 4 0.74 11.65 17.00
CA LYS A 4 1.60 10.61 16.44
C LYS A 4 2.37 11.17 15.25
N GLU A 5 3.61 10.77 15.15
CA GLU A 5 4.47 11.19 14.05
C GLU A 5 4.50 10.17 12.95
N VAL A 6 4.89 10.61 11.75
CA VAL A 6 5.08 9.73 10.61
C VAL A 6 6.33 8.88 10.84
N ASP A 7 6.23 7.57 10.64
CA ASP A 7 7.36 6.66 10.78
C ASP A 7 8.09 6.54 9.44
N TYR A 8 9.07 7.40 9.23
CA TYR A 8 9.84 7.44 7.99
C TYR A 8 10.70 6.19 7.79
N ALA A 9 11.09 5.52 8.87
CA ALA A 9 11.83 4.27 8.77
C ALA A 9 10.98 3.17 8.13
N LYS A 10 9.73 3.05 8.54
CA LYS A 10 8.80 2.08 7.95
C LYS A 10 8.48 2.42 6.50
N ILE A 11 8.30 3.70 6.18
CA ILE A 11 8.07 4.12 4.80
C ILE A 11 9.26 3.73 3.93
N GLY A 12 10.46 4.03 4.38
CA GLY A 12 11.69 3.68 3.67
C GLY A 12 11.83 2.18 3.44
N GLN A 13 11.52 1.38 4.44
CA GLN A 13 11.56 -0.09 4.34
C GLN A 13 10.55 -0.60 3.30
N ARG A 14 9.37 -0.03 3.25
CA ARG A 14 8.33 -0.42 2.28
C ARG A 14 8.75 -0.06 0.86
N ILE A 15 9.33 1.11 0.68
CA ILE A 15 9.88 1.52 -0.62
C ILE A 15 10.94 0.51 -1.07
N ARG A 16 11.86 0.15 -0.18
CA ARG A 16 12.93 -0.80 -0.48
C ARG A 16 12.36 -2.17 -0.84
N LYS A 17 11.41 -2.69 -0.07
CA LYS A 17 10.80 -4.00 -0.32
C LYS A 17 10.08 -4.04 -1.66
N LEU A 18 9.32 -3.00 -1.99
CA LEU A 18 8.62 -2.91 -3.28
C LEU A 18 9.61 -2.82 -4.42
N ARG A 19 10.66 -2.02 -4.26
CA ARG A 19 11.72 -1.90 -5.26
C ARG A 19 12.33 -3.27 -5.55
N GLN A 20 12.70 -4.00 -4.51
CA GLN A 20 13.29 -5.34 -4.64
C GLN A 20 12.30 -6.34 -5.25
N ALA A 21 11.04 -6.27 -4.86
CA ALA A 21 9.99 -7.14 -5.41
C ALA A 21 9.79 -6.93 -6.90
N ARG A 22 10.08 -5.72 -7.40
CA ARG A 22 10.00 -5.41 -8.83
C ARG A 22 11.34 -5.52 -9.55
N ASN A 23 12.34 -6.10 -8.88
CA ASN A 23 13.67 -6.33 -9.43
C ASN A 23 14.36 -5.05 -9.93
N LEU A 24 14.14 -3.95 -9.19
CA LEU A 24 14.77 -2.67 -9.50
C LEU A 24 15.94 -2.42 -8.55
N THR A 25 17.04 -1.90 -9.10
CA THR A 25 18.13 -1.37 -8.29
C THR A 25 17.78 0.02 -7.76
N GLN A 26 18.51 0.51 -6.77
CA GLN A 26 18.34 1.89 -6.33
C GLN A 26 18.57 2.88 -7.48
N ALA A 27 19.58 2.60 -8.33
CA ALA A 27 19.88 3.43 -9.49
C ALA A 27 18.71 3.49 -10.48
N GLU A 28 18.10 2.34 -10.75
CA GLU A 28 16.97 2.27 -11.67
C GLU A 28 15.76 3.01 -11.14
N LEU A 29 15.41 2.82 -9.85
CA LEU A 29 14.31 3.54 -9.23
C LEU A 29 14.58 5.05 -9.17
N SER A 30 15.82 5.43 -8.85
CA SER A 30 16.22 6.84 -8.80
C SER A 30 16.04 7.51 -10.16
N THR A 31 16.38 6.81 -11.24
CA THR A 31 16.16 7.31 -12.60
C THR A 31 14.69 7.51 -12.89
N LEU A 32 13.85 6.56 -12.51
CA LEU A 32 12.40 6.64 -12.74
C LEU A 32 11.75 7.85 -12.05
N VAL A 33 12.23 8.22 -10.88
CA VAL A 33 11.68 9.34 -10.11
C VAL A 33 12.54 10.60 -10.17
N SER A 34 13.58 10.61 -11.02
CA SER A 34 14.44 11.75 -11.27
C SER A 34 15.13 12.29 -10.02
N CYS A 35 15.74 11.40 -9.25
CA CYS A 35 16.55 11.80 -8.10
C CYS A 35 17.91 11.09 -8.11
N SER A 36 18.81 11.51 -7.23
CA SER A 36 20.12 10.88 -7.10
C SER A 36 20.03 9.56 -6.34
N ASN A 37 20.99 8.65 -6.58
CA ASN A 37 21.14 7.42 -5.80
C ASN A 37 21.33 7.70 -4.31
N ASN A 38 22.08 8.73 -3.99
CA ASN A 38 22.34 9.10 -2.62
C ASN A 38 21.05 9.50 -1.90
N TYR A 39 20.21 10.28 -2.58
CA TYR A 39 18.91 10.68 -2.02
C TYR A 39 18.00 9.46 -1.82
N MET A 40 17.95 8.55 -2.80
CA MET A 40 17.17 7.33 -2.69
C MET A 40 17.64 6.48 -1.51
N SER A 41 18.95 6.32 -1.34
CA SER A 41 19.51 5.59 -0.20
C SER A 41 19.09 6.21 1.13
N HIS A 42 19.11 7.55 1.20
CA HIS A 42 18.67 8.26 2.41
C HIS A 42 17.19 8.10 2.70
N ILE A 43 16.36 8.03 1.66
CA ILE A 43 14.92 7.75 1.81
C ILE A 43 14.71 6.36 2.39
N GLU A 44 15.36 5.35 1.80
CA GLU A 44 15.18 3.94 2.20
C GLU A 44 15.70 3.67 3.63
N THR A 45 16.68 4.41 4.09
CA THR A 45 17.25 4.27 5.43
C THR A 45 16.76 5.30 6.43
N ALA A 46 15.82 6.15 6.03
CA ALA A 46 15.24 7.21 6.86
C ALA A 46 16.25 8.24 7.36
N GLN A 47 17.34 8.44 6.63
CA GLN A 47 18.30 9.52 6.93
C GLN A 47 17.76 10.88 6.51
N CYS A 48 16.71 10.91 5.71
CA CYS A 48 15.98 12.12 5.37
C CYS A 48 14.48 11.81 5.40
N LYS A 49 13.68 12.85 5.52
CA LYS A 49 12.23 12.75 5.46
C LYS A 49 11.80 12.86 4.00
N VAL A 50 11.21 11.78 3.46
CA VAL A 50 10.70 11.80 2.09
C VAL A 50 9.59 12.84 1.97
N SER A 51 9.63 13.68 0.93
CA SER A 51 8.58 14.66 0.69
C SER A 51 7.33 13.97 0.15
N LEU A 52 6.18 14.63 0.34
CA LEU A 52 4.92 14.14 -0.24
C LEU A 52 5.00 14.04 -1.75
N SER A 53 5.64 15.02 -2.40
CA SER A 53 5.84 15.03 -3.84
C SER A 53 6.64 13.81 -4.31
N MET A 54 7.74 13.49 -3.61
CA MET A 54 8.56 12.33 -3.94
C MET A 54 7.80 11.03 -3.67
N LEU A 55 7.05 10.96 -2.57
CA LEU A 55 6.26 9.79 -2.24
C LEU A 55 5.22 9.49 -3.32
N LEU A 56 4.62 10.53 -3.89
CA LEU A 56 3.69 10.40 -5.01
C LEU A 56 4.38 9.85 -6.26
N LYS A 57 5.58 10.33 -6.57
CA LYS A 57 6.37 9.80 -7.68
C LYS A 57 6.74 8.34 -7.49
N LEU A 58 7.11 7.96 -6.27
CA LEU A 58 7.44 6.58 -5.92
C LEU A 58 6.21 5.68 -6.03
N SER A 59 5.05 6.18 -5.62
CA SER A 59 3.78 5.49 -5.77
C SER A 59 3.51 5.12 -7.23
N TYR A 60 3.71 6.06 -8.15
CA TYR A 60 3.57 5.81 -9.59
C TYR A 60 4.62 4.82 -10.10
N ALA A 61 5.89 5.04 -9.75
CA ALA A 61 6.98 4.21 -10.27
C ALA A 61 6.87 2.77 -9.80
N LEU A 62 6.39 2.55 -8.58
CA LEU A 62 6.26 1.23 -7.97
C LEU A 62 4.87 0.63 -8.15
N ASP A 63 3.98 1.33 -8.84
CA ASP A 63 2.58 0.93 -9.07
C ASP A 63 1.91 0.51 -7.76
N GLU A 64 1.94 1.41 -6.78
CA GLU A 64 1.39 1.17 -5.46
C GLU A 64 0.66 2.42 -4.98
N SER A 65 -0.37 2.24 -4.14
CA SER A 65 -1.08 3.39 -3.59
C SER A 65 -0.24 4.09 -2.53
N ILE A 66 -0.44 5.40 -2.40
CA ILE A 66 0.26 6.18 -1.38
C ILE A 66 -0.13 5.71 0.04
N GLU A 67 -1.34 5.21 0.21
CA GLU A 67 -1.83 4.65 1.47
C GLU A 67 -0.99 3.46 1.93
N PHE A 68 -0.50 2.66 1.00
CA PHE A 68 0.36 1.52 1.33
C PHE A 68 1.62 1.95 2.08
N PHE A 69 2.23 3.06 1.65
CA PHE A 69 3.44 3.58 2.30
C PHE A 69 3.14 4.14 3.69
N LEU A 70 1.89 4.55 3.93
CA LEU A 70 1.46 5.19 5.17
C LEU A 70 0.80 4.21 6.15
N LEU A 71 0.88 2.90 5.89
CA LEU A 71 0.37 1.89 6.83
C LEU A 71 1.03 2.10 8.20
N ASP A 72 0.27 1.88 9.25
CA ASP A 72 0.69 2.10 10.64
C ASP A 72 0.95 3.57 11.00
N THR A 73 0.62 4.51 10.10
CA THR A 73 0.61 5.92 10.46
C THR A 73 -0.79 6.31 10.97
N PRO A 74 -0.92 7.49 11.62
CA PRO A 74 -2.24 7.93 12.07
C PRO A 74 -3.22 8.19 10.93
N TYR A 75 -2.75 8.30 9.70
CA TYR A 75 -3.57 8.61 8.53
C TYR A 75 -3.94 7.37 7.72
N ALA A 76 -3.37 6.20 8.03
CA ALA A 76 -3.71 4.96 7.34
C ALA A 76 -5.07 4.46 7.85
N ARG A 77 -5.91 4.02 6.92
CA ARG A 77 -7.21 3.44 7.27
C ARG A 77 -7.11 1.92 7.28
N SER A 78 -7.68 1.30 8.30
CA SER A 78 -7.73 -0.16 8.37
C SER A 78 -8.50 -0.76 7.19
N GLU A 79 -9.51 -0.05 6.69
CA GLU A 79 -10.28 -0.47 5.52
C GLU A 79 -9.41 -0.61 4.28
N ALA A 80 -8.41 0.27 4.10
CA ALA A 80 -7.50 0.19 2.96
C ALA A 80 -6.67 -1.09 2.98
N ILE A 81 -6.23 -1.52 4.16
CA ILE A 81 -5.46 -2.75 4.35
C ILE A 81 -6.33 -3.96 4.01
N ILE A 82 -7.54 -4.02 4.55
CA ILE A 82 -8.48 -5.12 4.33
C ILE A 82 -8.88 -5.19 2.86
N SER A 83 -9.19 -4.05 2.24
CA SER A 83 -9.56 -3.99 0.82
C SER A 83 -8.44 -4.53 -0.07
N ARG A 84 -7.19 -4.24 0.27
CA ARG A 84 -6.05 -4.73 -0.49
C ARG A 84 -5.88 -6.23 -0.35
N GLU A 85 -6.01 -6.78 0.85
CA GLU A 85 -5.95 -8.23 1.06
C GLU A 85 -7.01 -8.97 0.26
N ILE A 86 -8.24 -8.45 0.28
CA ILE A 86 -9.35 -9.03 -0.48
C ILE A 86 -9.08 -8.93 -1.98
N SER A 87 -8.62 -7.77 -2.44
CA SER A 87 -8.32 -7.54 -3.86
C SER A 87 -7.24 -8.48 -4.37
N ASP A 88 -6.18 -8.68 -3.58
CA ASP A 88 -5.10 -9.61 -3.93
C ASP A 88 -5.59 -11.05 -4.02
N LYS A 89 -6.48 -11.45 -3.11
CA LYS A 89 -7.08 -12.79 -3.15
C LYS A 89 -7.99 -12.97 -4.35
N LEU A 90 -8.79 -11.96 -4.67
CA LEU A 90 -9.69 -12.00 -5.83
C LEU A 90 -8.91 -12.09 -7.14
N ALA A 91 -7.75 -11.46 -7.22
CA ALA A 91 -6.90 -11.50 -8.41
C ALA A 91 -6.40 -12.93 -8.73
N LYS A 92 -6.36 -13.80 -7.73
CA LYS A 92 -5.95 -15.20 -7.89
C LYS A 92 -7.09 -16.12 -8.32
N CYS A 93 -8.32 -15.61 -8.36
CA CYS A 93 -9.50 -16.40 -8.69
C CYS A 93 -9.78 -16.37 -10.19
N ASN A 94 -10.22 -17.51 -10.73
CA ASN A 94 -10.73 -17.56 -12.11
C ASN A 94 -12.17 -17.00 -12.16
N PRO A 95 -12.72 -16.75 -13.38
CA PRO A 95 -14.07 -16.17 -13.48
C PRO A 95 -15.19 -16.99 -12.79
N SER A 96 -15.08 -18.31 -12.82
CA SER A 96 -16.06 -19.18 -12.16
C SER A 96 -16.02 -19.01 -10.65
N THR A 97 -14.81 -18.97 -10.09
CA THR A 97 -14.60 -18.76 -8.65
C THR A 97 -15.06 -17.37 -8.23
N LEU A 98 -14.76 -16.34 -9.03
CA LEU A 98 -15.21 -14.97 -8.75
C LEU A 98 -16.74 -14.89 -8.68
N ASN A 99 -17.43 -15.59 -9.57
CA ASN A 99 -18.89 -15.62 -9.57
C ASN A 99 -19.44 -16.27 -8.29
N ALA A 100 -18.83 -17.35 -7.85
CA ALA A 100 -19.20 -18.02 -6.60
C ALA A 100 -18.94 -17.11 -5.38
N VAL A 101 -17.80 -16.43 -5.35
CA VAL A 101 -17.45 -15.49 -4.27
C VAL A 101 -18.46 -14.34 -4.21
N SER A 102 -18.84 -13.80 -5.36
CA SER A 102 -19.86 -12.73 -5.44
C SER A 102 -21.17 -13.15 -4.79
N LYS A 103 -21.63 -14.37 -5.07
CA LYS A 103 -22.86 -14.90 -4.48
C LYS A 103 -22.74 -15.10 -2.97
N MET A 104 -21.59 -15.54 -2.50
CA MET A 104 -21.33 -15.68 -1.08
C MET A 104 -21.37 -14.33 -0.37
N ILE A 105 -20.80 -13.30 -0.97
CA ILE A 105 -20.82 -11.94 -0.43
C ILE A 105 -22.27 -11.44 -0.33
N ASP A 106 -23.08 -11.65 -1.36
CA ASP A 106 -24.50 -11.26 -1.33
C ASP A 106 -25.24 -11.91 -0.16
N THR A 107 -25.01 -13.19 0.07
CA THR A 107 -25.59 -13.91 1.20
C THR A 107 -25.17 -13.31 2.54
N LEU A 108 -23.89 -12.98 2.68
CA LEU A 108 -23.35 -12.39 3.91
C LEU A 108 -23.93 -10.99 4.14
N ILE A 109 -24.13 -10.21 3.08
CA ILE A 109 -24.74 -8.88 3.18
C ILE A 109 -26.18 -9.00 3.68
N GLU A 110 -26.95 -9.95 3.15
CA GLU A 110 -28.30 -10.20 3.59
C GLU A 110 -28.37 -10.56 5.08
N GLN A 111 -27.46 -11.42 5.53
CA GLN A 111 -27.36 -11.78 6.96
C GLN A 111 -27.02 -10.58 7.83
N GLN A 112 -26.08 -9.75 7.38
CA GLN A 112 -25.66 -8.54 8.09
C GLN A 112 -26.84 -7.59 8.26
N ASN A 113 -27.60 -7.36 7.19
CA ASN A 113 -28.74 -6.45 7.21
C ASN A 113 -29.85 -6.98 8.10
N SER A 114 -30.09 -8.28 8.07
CA SER A 114 -31.09 -8.93 8.93
C SER A 114 -30.77 -8.77 10.41
N LEU A 115 -29.46 -8.92 10.78
CA LEU A 115 -29.01 -8.75 12.16
C LEU A 115 -29.09 -7.29 12.61
N SER A 116 -28.86 -6.34 11.71
CA SER A 116 -28.87 -4.92 12.08
C SER A 116 -30.30 -4.37 12.22
N GLU A 117 -31.32 -5.09 11.74
CA GLU A 117 -32.72 -4.69 11.90
C GLU A 117 -33.30 -5.08 13.26
N GLU A 118 -32.63 -5.93 14.00
CA GLU A 118 -33.01 -6.29 15.35
C GLU A 118 -32.45 -5.27 16.37
#